data_539bf8e23be6a0428284d6a3e271a7c5
#
_entry.id   539bf8e23be6a0428284d6a3e271a7c5
#
_cell.length_a   1.000
_cell.length_b   1.000
_cell.length_c   1.000
_cell.angle_alpha   90.00
_cell.angle_beta   90.00
_cell.angle_gamma   90.00
#
_symmetry.space_group_name_H-M   'P 1'
#
loop_
_entity.id
_entity.type
_entity.pdbx_description
1 polymer ?
#
loop_
_entity_poly.entity_id
_entity_poly.type
_entity_poly.pdbx_seq_one_letter_code
_entity_poly.pdbx_strand_id
1 'polypeptide(L)'
;MTSPDPNEPSVAVVIGLGLMGCDIAAIFLAGGYQVTAVEPDAAGWPTQRERVQQSALQIGADRGAASTLIIVSQVGEVNWSGVSLVVECVPENLVLKQRVFAELDEQAPEAVLIGTNSSALRVTDIARACRTRSRMANLHFFLPAHLVPAVEIVQGEFTEPSICDRLAEIMQRLGRVPIRVARDVPGFLANRLQHALMREVFAVIAEGLATAEDVDAAVRFGFGFRYVAAGPILQKELAGLDTHFAAG
;
A
#
# COMPACT_ATOMS: atom_id res chain seq x y z
N MET A 1 -16.55 -16.05 -15.21
CA MET A 1 -15.76 -16.29 -13.97
C MET A 1 -16.67 -15.94 -12.82
N THR A 2 -17.03 -16.91 -12.00
CA THR A 2 -17.88 -16.72 -10.83
C THR A 2 -17.13 -15.85 -9.82
N SER A 3 -17.76 -14.78 -9.35
CA SER A 3 -17.26 -14.03 -8.19
C SER A 3 -17.06 -15.02 -7.03
N PRO A 4 -15.96 -14.90 -6.25
CA PRO A 4 -15.79 -15.77 -5.09
C PRO A 4 -17.02 -15.64 -4.18
N ASP A 5 -17.44 -16.76 -3.62
CA ASP A 5 -18.56 -16.82 -2.67
C ASP A 5 -18.23 -15.87 -1.50
N PRO A 6 -19.10 -14.90 -1.16
CA PRO A 6 -18.86 -14.00 -0.04
C PRO A 6 -18.74 -14.72 1.32
N ASN A 7 -19.05 -16.02 1.38
CA ASN A 7 -18.97 -16.84 2.58
C ASN A 7 -17.72 -17.74 2.64
N GLU A 8 -16.89 -17.81 1.58
CA GLU A 8 -15.59 -18.49 1.69
C GLU A 8 -14.52 -17.54 2.23
N PRO A 9 -13.75 -17.97 3.23
CA PRO A 9 -12.66 -17.14 3.75
C PRO A 9 -11.64 -16.92 2.64
N SER A 10 -11.50 -15.68 2.17
CA SER A 10 -10.47 -15.32 1.22
C SER A 10 -9.10 -15.44 1.86
N VAL A 11 -8.12 -15.96 1.14
CA VAL A 11 -6.72 -16.06 1.61
C VAL A 11 -5.90 -14.95 0.97
N ALA A 12 -5.11 -14.25 1.78
CA ALA A 12 -4.10 -13.31 1.32
C ALA A 12 -2.70 -13.84 1.61
N VAL A 13 -1.77 -13.55 0.71
CA VAL A 13 -0.35 -13.87 0.90
C VAL A 13 0.44 -12.58 1.05
N VAL A 14 1.32 -12.50 2.06
CA VAL A 14 2.23 -11.36 2.27
C VAL A 14 3.66 -11.84 2.14
N ILE A 15 4.43 -11.25 1.23
CA ILE A 15 5.83 -11.62 0.99
C ILE A 15 6.74 -10.63 1.71
N GLY A 16 7.43 -11.08 2.75
CA GLY A 16 8.26 -10.27 3.64
C GLY A 16 7.47 -9.75 4.84
N LEU A 17 7.89 -10.13 6.06
CA LEU A 17 7.32 -9.68 7.33
C LEU A 17 8.20 -8.61 8.00
N GLY A 18 8.70 -7.66 7.21
CA GLY A 18 9.27 -6.43 7.74
C GLY A 18 8.18 -5.54 8.37
N LEU A 19 8.52 -4.28 8.62
CA LEU A 19 7.64 -3.29 9.25
C LEU A 19 6.27 -3.20 8.55
N MET A 20 6.29 -3.01 7.22
CA MET A 20 5.08 -2.89 6.42
C MET A 20 4.33 -4.21 6.27
N GLY A 21 5.05 -5.32 6.05
CA GLY A 21 4.41 -6.62 5.87
C GLY A 21 3.65 -7.10 7.11
N CYS A 22 4.18 -6.85 8.30
CA CYS A 22 3.47 -7.14 9.55
C CYS A 22 2.16 -6.33 9.67
N ASP A 23 2.21 -5.03 9.38
CA ASP A 23 1.04 -4.15 9.46
C ASP A 23 -0.01 -4.53 8.39
N ILE A 24 0.43 -4.88 7.18
CA ILE A 24 -0.46 -5.31 6.08
C ILE A 24 -1.08 -6.68 6.41
N ALA A 25 -0.32 -7.64 6.95
CA ALA A 25 -0.87 -8.91 7.43
C ALA A 25 -1.95 -8.70 8.51
N ALA A 26 -1.71 -7.75 9.43
CA ALA A 26 -2.68 -7.38 10.46
C ALA A 26 -3.99 -6.82 9.88
N ILE A 27 -3.92 -6.00 8.81
CA ILE A 27 -5.10 -5.46 8.11
C ILE A 27 -5.94 -6.60 7.52
N PHE A 28 -5.30 -7.56 6.84
CA PHE A 28 -6.02 -8.70 6.26
C PHE A 28 -6.64 -9.59 7.32
N LEU A 29 -5.92 -9.91 8.40
CA LEU A 29 -6.46 -10.69 9.52
C LEU A 29 -7.66 -9.99 10.18
N ALA A 30 -7.56 -8.69 10.43
CA ALA A 30 -8.67 -7.89 10.98
C ALA A 30 -9.89 -7.85 10.04
N GLY A 31 -9.66 -7.93 8.74
CA GLY A 31 -10.70 -8.01 7.71
C GLY A 31 -11.27 -9.41 7.47
N GLY A 32 -10.89 -10.40 8.30
CA GLY A 32 -11.41 -11.77 8.23
C GLY A 32 -10.74 -12.68 7.20
N TYR A 33 -9.63 -12.24 6.60
CA TYR A 33 -8.84 -13.08 5.70
C TYR A 33 -8.03 -14.12 6.50
N GLN A 34 -7.83 -15.29 5.93
CA GLN A 34 -6.69 -16.13 6.29
C GLN A 34 -5.43 -15.54 5.68
N VAL A 35 -4.32 -15.53 6.42
CA VAL A 35 -3.08 -14.95 5.94
C VAL A 35 -1.94 -15.97 6.00
N THR A 36 -1.28 -16.15 4.86
CA THR A 36 0.02 -16.82 4.78
C THR A 36 1.09 -15.77 4.51
N ALA A 37 2.13 -15.74 5.33
CA ALA A 37 3.26 -14.86 5.12
C ALA A 37 4.49 -15.67 4.70
N VAL A 38 5.26 -15.13 3.77
CA VAL A 38 6.55 -15.70 3.37
C VAL A 38 7.67 -14.86 3.99
N GLU A 39 8.43 -15.45 4.90
CA GLU A 39 9.56 -14.79 5.57
C GLU A 39 10.71 -15.78 5.74
N PRO A 40 11.83 -15.57 5.04
CA PRO A 40 12.96 -16.52 5.08
C PRO A 40 13.66 -16.63 6.44
N ASP A 41 13.65 -15.54 7.24
CA ASP A 41 14.29 -15.55 8.57
C ASP A 41 13.38 -16.12 9.66
N ALA A 42 13.44 -17.44 9.84
CA ALA A 42 12.64 -18.12 10.84
C ALA A 42 12.94 -17.68 12.29
N ALA A 43 14.12 -17.14 12.57
CA ALA A 43 14.46 -16.65 13.91
C ALA A 43 13.63 -15.42 14.29
N GLY A 44 13.20 -14.63 13.31
CA GLY A 44 12.35 -13.45 13.49
C GLY A 44 10.85 -13.75 13.67
N TRP A 45 10.36 -14.94 13.31
CA TRP A 45 8.93 -15.25 13.29
C TRP A 45 8.16 -14.97 14.59
N PRO A 46 8.69 -15.29 15.79
CA PRO A 46 7.98 -14.98 17.05
C PRO A 46 7.74 -13.48 17.21
N THR A 47 8.77 -12.66 17.00
CA THR A 47 8.69 -11.19 17.10
C THR A 47 7.76 -10.60 16.05
N GLN A 48 7.82 -11.11 14.82
CA GLN A 48 6.94 -10.69 13.72
C GLN A 48 5.48 -11.03 14.01
N ARG A 49 5.19 -12.22 14.52
CA ARG A 49 3.84 -12.62 14.95
C ARG A 49 3.30 -11.72 16.06
N GLU A 50 4.14 -11.41 17.06
CA GLU A 50 3.75 -10.48 18.13
C GLU A 50 3.43 -9.10 17.57
N ARG A 51 4.26 -8.57 16.65
CA ARG A 51 4.01 -7.31 15.99
C ARG A 51 2.69 -7.32 15.19
N VAL A 52 2.42 -8.37 14.42
CA VAL A 52 1.15 -8.53 13.70
C VAL A 52 -0.03 -8.49 14.66
N GLN A 53 0.09 -9.19 15.81
CA GLN A 53 -0.95 -9.18 16.86
C GLN A 53 -1.17 -7.77 17.42
N GLN A 54 -0.11 -7.03 17.72
CA GLN A 54 -0.19 -5.67 18.23
C GLN A 54 -0.87 -4.72 17.24
N SER A 55 -0.45 -4.76 15.97
CA SER A 55 -1.05 -3.95 14.90
C SER A 55 -2.53 -4.30 14.68
N ALA A 56 -2.88 -5.60 14.72
CA ALA A 56 -4.26 -6.05 14.58
C ALA A 56 -5.16 -5.56 15.73
N LEU A 57 -4.66 -5.61 16.97
CA LEU A 57 -5.39 -5.08 18.14
C LEU A 57 -5.66 -3.57 18.04
N GLN A 58 -4.71 -2.79 17.51
CA GLN A 58 -4.87 -1.34 17.35
C GLN A 58 -5.98 -0.95 16.38
N ILE A 59 -6.34 -1.86 15.47
CA ILE A 59 -7.41 -1.66 14.48
C ILE A 59 -8.68 -2.46 14.80
N GLY A 60 -8.80 -2.95 16.04
CA GLY A 60 -10.01 -3.56 16.57
C GLY A 60 -10.19 -5.05 16.29
N ALA A 61 -9.15 -5.76 15.86
CA ALA A 61 -9.21 -7.21 15.72
C ALA A 61 -9.19 -7.93 17.08
N ASP A 62 -9.63 -9.19 17.09
CA ASP A 62 -9.61 -10.03 18.28
C ASP A 62 -8.17 -10.34 18.74
N ARG A 63 -8.03 -10.61 20.06
CA ARG A 63 -6.74 -10.93 20.68
C ARG A 63 -6.05 -12.16 20.10
N GLY A 64 -6.78 -13.04 19.42
CA GLY A 64 -6.25 -14.24 18.77
C GLY A 64 -5.98 -14.09 17.27
N ALA A 65 -6.19 -12.94 16.66
CA ALA A 65 -6.12 -12.77 15.20
C ALA A 65 -4.80 -13.30 14.61
N ALA A 66 -3.66 -12.97 15.22
CA ALA A 66 -2.36 -13.45 14.72
C ALA A 66 -2.07 -14.94 14.98
N SER A 67 -2.90 -15.64 15.74
CA SER A 67 -2.75 -17.10 15.95
C SER A 67 -3.04 -17.90 14.68
N THR A 68 -3.87 -17.35 13.78
CA THR A 68 -4.22 -17.95 12.50
C THR A 68 -3.24 -17.62 11.37
N LEU A 69 -2.26 -16.72 11.63
CA LEU A 69 -1.21 -16.39 10.66
C LEU A 69 -0.33 -17.63 10.41
N ILE A 70 -0.22 -18.06 9.18
CA ILE A 70 0.71 -19.08 8.75
C ILE A 70 1.99 -18.36 8.27
N ILE A 71 3.16 -18.80 8.71
CA ILE A 71 4.43 -18.27 8.22
C ILE A 71 5.21 -19.43 7.60
N VAL A 72 5.68 -19.23 6.38
CA VAL A 72 6.51 -20.17 5.63
C VAL A 72 7.81 -19.51 5.21
N SER A 73 8.83 -20.30 4.86
CA SER A 73 10.17 -19.75 4.57
C SER A 73 10.33 -19.31 3.12
N GLN A 74 9.54 -19.85 2.19
CA GLN A 74 9.66 -19.61 0.75
C GLN A 74 8.33 -19.72 0.03
N VAL A 75 8.22 -19.13 -1.16
CA VAL A 75 6.99 -19.09 -1.98
C VAL A 75 6.51 -20.50 -2.34
N GLY A 76 7.43 -21.45 -2.56
CA GLY A 76 7.12 -22.85 -2.88
C GLY A 76 6.35 -23.61 -1.78
N GLU A 77 6.30 -23.09 -0.55
CA GLU A 77 5.56 -23.68 0.56
C GLU A 77 4.14 -23.10 0.70
N VAL A 78 3.77 -22.10 -0.12
CA VAL A 78 2.44 -21.48 -0.07
C VAL A 78 1.38 -22.44 -0.59
N ASN A 79 0.33 -22.66 0.20
CA ASN A 79 -0.88 -23.31 -0.31
C ASN A 79 -1.72 -22.27 -1.07
N TRP A 80 -1.78 -22.39 -2.38
CA TRP A 80 -2.48 -21.45 -3.25
C TRP A 80 -4.02 -21.61 -3.27
N SER A 81 -4.56 -22.61 -2.56
CA SER A 81 -6.04 -22.81 -2.51
C SER A 81 -6.71 -21.61 -1.83
N GLY A 82 -7.68 -21.00 -2.53
CA GLY A 82 -8.42 -19.85 -2.00
C GLY A 82 -7.64 -18.53 -1.96
N VAL A 83 -6.38 -18.49 -2.41
CA VAL A 83 -5.61 -17.24 -2.47
C VAL A 83 -6.20 -16.32 -3.52
N SER A 84 -6.57 -15.10 -3.11
CA SER A 84 -7.11 -14.06 -4.00
C SER A 84 -6.12 -12.93 -4.30
N LEU A 85 -5.19 -12.66 -3.39
CA LEU A 85 -4.24 -11.55 -3.46
C LEU A 85 -2.90 -11.89 -2.82
N VAL A 86 -1.84 -11.48 -3.47
CA VAL A 86 -0.47 -11.40 -2.91
C VAL A 86 -0.08 -9.94 -2.75
N VAL A 87 0.50 -9.58 -1.61
CA VAL A 87 1.13 -8.27 -1.38
C VAL A 87 2.62 -8.46 -1.09
N GLU A 88 3.47 -7.96 -1.98
CA GLU A 88 4.92 -8.03 -1.84
C GLU A 88 5.42 -6.82 -1.03
N CYS A 89 6.18 -7.10 0.03
CA CYS A 89 6.72 -6.13 1.01
C CYS A 89 8.22 -6.33 1.27
N VAL A 90 8.96 -6.95 0.35
CA VAL A 90 10.42 -7.13 0.49
C VAL A 90 11.15 -5.78 0.35
N PRO A 91 12.42 -5.67 0.81
CA PRO A 91 13.20 -4.44 0.73
C PRO A 91 13.17 -3.78 -0.65
N GLU A 92 13.30 -2.44 -0.68
CA GLU A 92 13.22 -1.61 -1.89
C GLU A 92 14.46 -1.78 -2.78
N ASN A 93 14.54 -2.95 -3.40
CA ASN A 93 15.60 -3.34 -4.32
C ASN A 93 14.98 -3.94 -5.58
N LEU A 94 15.21 -3.31 -6.74
CA LEU A 94 14.59 -3.71 -8.01
C LEU A 94 14.91 -5.17 -8.38
N VAL A 95 16.16 -5.59 -8.24
CA VAL A 95 16.59 -6.97 -8.62
C VAL A 95 15.90 -8.00 -7.71
N LEU A 96 15.82 -7.72 -6.41
CA LEU A 96 15.13 -8.59 -5.47
C LEU A 96 13.64 -8.69 -5.82
N LYS A 97 12.97 -7.55 -6.04
CA LYS A 97 11.55 -7.52 -6.39
C LYS A 97 11.26 -8.21 -7.72
N GLN A 98 12.12 -8.03 -8.72
CA GLN A 98 12.01 -8.75 -10.01
C GLN A 98 12.12 -10.26 -9.84
N ARG A 99 13.02 -10.74 -8.98
CA ARG A 99 13.14 -12.17 -8.66
C ARG A 99 11.88 -12.71 -7.98
N VAL A 100 11.38 -12.01 -6.97
CA VAL A 100 10.15 -12.40 -6.26
C VAL A 100 8.96 -12.40 -7.22
N PHE A 101 8.83 -11.40 -8.07
CA PHE A 101 7.74 -11.32 -9.05
C PHE A 101 7.81 -12.42 -10.11
N ALA A 102 9.02 -12.79 -10.57
CA ALA A 102 9.20 -13.92 -11.48
C ALA A 102 8.77 -15.24 -10.82
N GLU A 103 9.12 -15.45 -9.55
CA GLU A 103 8.72 -16.62 -8.79
C GLU A 103 7.21 -16.67 -8.58
N LEU A 104 6.58 -15.53 -8.25
CA LEU A 104 5.12 -15.42 -8.13
C LEU A 104 4.40 -15.63 -9.47
N ASP A 105 4.96 -15.13 -10.57
CA ASP A 105 4.44 -15.35 -11.94
C ASP A 105 4.42 -16.82 -12.35
N GLU A 106 5.39 -17.59 -11.85
CA GLU A 106 5.52 -19.02 -12.13
C GLU A 106 4.60 -19.87 -11.24
N GLN A 107 4.48 -19.52 -9.95
CA GLN A 107 3.82 -20.39 -8.95
C GLN A 107 2.39 -20.00 -8.62
N ALA A 108 2.05 -18.71 -8.64
CA ALA A 108 0.71 -18.27 -8.28
C ALA A 108 -0.29 -18.48 -9.43
N PRO A 109 -1.47 -19.08 -9.15
CA PRO A 109 -2.54 -19.23 -10.16
C PRO A 109 -2.87 -17.91 -10.86
N GLU A 110 -3.23 -17.94 -12.13
CA GLU A 110 -3.50 -16.73 -12.94
C GLU A 110 -4.60 -15.83 -12.38
N ALA A 111 -5.55 -16.39 -11.64
CA ALA A 111 -6.64 -15.62 -11.02
C ALA A 111 -6.20 -14.76 -9.83
N VAL A 112 -5.02 -15.05 -9.25
CA VAL A 112 -4.47 -14.36 -8.08
C VAL A 112 -3.95 -12.98 -8.49
N LEU A 113 -4.40 -11.93 -7.79
CA LEU A 113 -3.87 -10.57 -7.95
C LEU A 113 -2.50 -10.46 -7.29
N ILE A 114 -1.59 -9.70 -7.88
CA ILE A 114 -0.25 -9.48 -7.32
C ILE A 114 -0.02 -7.98 -7.18
N GLY A 115 0.14 -7.52 -5.93
CA GLY A 115 0.47 -6.14 -5.58
C GLY A 115 1.89 -6.02 -5.04
N THR A 116 2.62 -4.98 -5.43
CA THR A 116 3.85 -4.56 -4.75
C THR A 116 3.61 -3.37 -3.86
N ASN A 117 4.12 -3.40 -2.62
CA ASN A 117 4.08 -2.24 -1.72
C ASN A 117 5.27 -1.28 -1.94
N SER A 118 5.95 -1.36 -3.07
CA SER A 118 7.03 -0.43 -3.40
C SER A 118 6.55 1.02 -3.35
N SER A 119 7.37 1.91 -2.75
CA SER A 119 7.08 3.34 -2.64
C SER A 119 7.63 4.17 -3.80
N ALA A 120 8.64 3.65 -4.52
CA ALA A 120 9.35 4.38 -5.57
C ALA A 120 9.51 3.60 -6.87
N LEU A 121 9.65 2.27 -6.79
CA LEU A 121 9.85 1.43 -7.96
C LEU A 121 8.52 1.15 -8.66
N ARG A 122 8.48 1.35 -9.95
CA ARG A 122 7.29 1.13 -10.79
C ARG A 122 7.02 -0.37 -10.95
N VAL A 123 5.76 -0.76 -10.85
CA VAL A 123 5.38 -2.16 -11.14
C VAL A 123 5.74 -2.56 -12.57
N THR A 124 5.71 -1.62 -13.53
CA THR A 124 6.16 -1.84 -14.91
C THR A 124 7.60 -2.35 -14.96
N ASP A 125 8.50 -1.79 -14.16
CA ASP A 125 9.90 -2.21 -14.12
C ASP A 125 10.09 -3.51 -13.32
N ILE A 126 9.34 -3.68 -12.22
CA ILE A 126 9.38 -4.88 -11.38
C ILE A 126 8.88 -6.10 -12.16
N ALA A 127 7.73 -5.98 -12.83
CA ALA A 127 7.10 -7.07 -13.57
C ALA A 127 7.60 -7.24 -15.01
N ARG A 128 8.70 -6.57 -15.39
CA ARG A 128 9.15 -6.48 -16.79
C ARG A 128 9.30 -7.82 -17.49
N ALA A 129 9.80 -8.82 -16.78
CA ALA A 129 10.04 -10.17 -17.33
C ALA A 129 8.87 -11.14 -17.08
N CYS A 130 7.82 -10.74 -16.37
CA CYS A 130 6.68 -11.60 -16.05
C CYS A 130 5.78 -11.81 -17.29
N ARG A 131 5.21 -12.99 -17.40
CA ARG A 131 4.26 -13.36 -18.48
C ARG A 131 2.86 -12.84 -18.21
N THR A 132 2.42 -12.90 -16.93
CA THR A 132 1.07 -12.53 -16.49
C THR A 132 1.01 -11.14 -15.83
N ARG A 133 1.86 -10.20 -16.31
CA ARG A 133 1.99 -8.85 -15.77
C ARG A 133 0.71 -8.00 -15.83
N SER A 134 -0.29 -8.43 -16.62
CA SER A 134 -1.59 -7.76 -16.67
C SER A 134 -2.35 -7.80 -15.35
N ARG A 135 -2.07 -8.77 -14.46
CA ARG A 135 -2.67 -8.92 -13.11
C ARG A 135 -1.84 -8.27 -11.99
N MET A 136 -0.78 -7.55 -12.33
CA MET A 136 0.17 -6.97 -11.38
C MET A 136 0.01 -5.45 -11.30
N ALA A 137 0.00 -4.88 -10.08
CA ALA A 137 -0.14 -3.44 -9.83
C ALA A 137 0.73 -3.00 -8.65
N ASN A 138 1.01 -1.68 -8.49
CA ASN A 138 1.44 -1.21 -7.19
C ASN A 138 0.21 -1.13 -6.26
N LEU A 139 0.40 -1.59 -5.03
CA LEU A 139 -0.56 -1.49 -3.93
C LEU A 139 0.18 -0.86 -2.76
N HIS A 140 0.34 0.46 -2.83
CA HIS A 140 1.23 1.23 -1.96
C HIS A 140 0.49 1.71 -0.71
N PHE A 141 0.81 1.10 0.43
CA PHE A 141 0.36 1.50 1.76
C PHE A 141 1.31 2.55 2.36
N PHE A 142 0.78 3.36 3.27
CA PHE A 142 1.55 4.38 3.98
C PHE A 142 1.87 3.92 5.40
N LEU A 143 3.06 4.26 5.89
CA LEU A 143 3.51 3.91 7.25
C LEU A 143 2.87 4.83 8.31
N PRO A 144 2.35 4.27 9.43
CA PRO A 144 2.10 2.86 9.73
C PRO A 144 0.87 2.32 8.96
N ALA A 145 1.02 1.20 8.25
CA ALA A 145 0.00 0.75 7.29
C ALA A 145 -1.34 0.44 7.94
N HIS A 146 -1.35 -0.10 9.15
CA HIS A 146 -2.58 -0.44 9.87
C HIS A 146 -3.36 0.78 10.33
N LEU A 147 -2.73 1.94 10.56
CA LEU A 147 -3.36 3.16 11.05
C LEU A 147 -3.72 4.14 9.91
N VAL A 148 -2.89 4.25 8.88
CA VAL A 148 -3.15 5.14 7.75
C VAL A 148 -4.15 4.49 6.79
N PRO A 149 -5.35 5.08 6.59
CA PRO A 149 -6.39 4.44 5.80
C PRO A 149 -6.11 4.44 4.29
N ALA A 150 -5.31 5.35 3.78
CA ALA A 150 -5.05 5.52 2.35
C ALA A 150 -4.20 4.38 1.77
N VAL A 151 -4.56 3.90 0.57
CA VAL A 151 -3.77 2.94 -0.21
C VAL A 151 -3.78 3.39 -1.66
N GLU A 152 -2.63 3.69 -2.23
CA GLU A 152 -2.52 3.98 -3.66
C GLU A 152 -2.54 2.69 -4.47
N ILE A 153 -3.45 2.63 -5.43
CA ILE A 153 -3.53 1.56 -6.43
C ILE A 153 -3.03 2.14 -7.75
N VAL A 154 -1.80 1.79 -8.10
CA VAL A 154 -1.11 2.39 -9.24
C VAL A 154 -1.12 1.42 -10.41
N GLN A 155 -1.69 1.86 -11.51
CA GLN A 155 -1.75 1.10 -12.75
C GLN A 155 -0.40 1.16 -13.46
N GLY A 156 0.24 0.01 -13.66
CA GLY A 156 1.42 -0.13 -14.52
C GLY A 156 1.05 -0.13 -16.00
N GLU A 157 2.06 -0.05 -16.86
CA GLU A 157 1.89 -0.03 -18.33
C GLU A 157 1.11 -1.25 -18.86
N PHE A 158 1.28 -2.40 -18.22
CA PHE A 158 0.67 -3.67 -18.63
C PHE A 158 -0.51 -4.10 -17.77
N THR A 159 -0.80 -3.38 -16.68
CA THR A 159 -1.87 -3.71 -15.75
C THR A 159 -3.23 -3.49 -16.40
N GLU A 160 -4.09 -4.51 -16.40
CA GLU A 160 -5.48 -4.35 -16.83
C GLU A 160 -6.25 -3.42 -15.88
N PRO A 161 -7.04 -2.46 -16.38
CA PRO A 161 -7.82 -1.56 -15.52
C PRO A 161 -8.74 -2.29 -14.52
N SER A 162 -9.33 -3.42 -14.93
CA SER A 162 -10.18 -4.27 -14.08
C SER A 162 -9.45 -4.81 -12.84
N ILE A 163 -8.14 -5.02 -12.91
CA ILE A 163 -7.33 -5.44 -11.78
C ILE A 163 -7.29 -4.35 -10.71
N CYS A 164 -7.10 -3.11 -11.15
CA CYS A 164 -7.14 -1.97 -10.23
C CYS A 164 -8.53 -1.79 -9.61
N ASP A 165 -9.62 -2.08 -10.33
CA ASP A 165 -10.99 -2.03 -9.80
C ASP A 165 -11.17 -3.09 -8.70
N ARG A 166 -10.77 -4.34 -8.98
CA ARG A 166 -10.82 -5.43 -8.00
C ARG A 166 -9.98 -5.15 -6.75
N LEU A 167 -8.77 -4.59 -6.91
CA LEU A 167 -7.94 -4.18 -5.78
C LEU A 167 -8.62 -3.08 -4.95
N ALA A 168 -9.27 -2.10 -5.60
CA ALA A 168 -10.00 -1.05 -4.90
C ALA A 168 -11.18 -1.63 -4.08
N GLU A 169 -11.93 -2.57 -4.63
CA GLU A 169 -13.01 -3.27 -3.92
C GLU A 169 -12.50 -4.04 -2.69
N ILE A 170 -11.36 -4.73 -2.82
CA ILE A 170 -10.73 -5.44 -1.70
C ILE A 170 -10.32 -4.44 -0.61
N MET A 171 -9.66 -3.35 -0.99
CA MET A 171 -9.24 -2.33 -0.02
C MET A 171 -10.42 -1.68 0.68
N GLN A 172 -11.51 -1.38 -0.02
CA GLN A 172 -12.73 -0.84 0.59
C GLN A 172 -13.34 -1.80 1.60
N ARG A 173 -13.42 -3.10 1.28
CA ARG A 173 -13.91 -4.12 2.23
C ARG A 173 -13.04 -4.22 3.49
N LEU A 174 -11.74 -3.96 3.37
CA LEU A 174 -10.80 -3.89 4.48
C LEU A 174 -10.84 -2.55 5.23
N GLY A 175 -11.82 -1.67 4.94
CA GLY A 175 -11.93 -0.34 5.56
C GLY A 175 -10.82 0.64 5.14
N ARG A 176 -10.14 0.38 4.03
CA ARG A 176 -9.13 1.30 3.47
C ARG A 176 -9.76 2.25 2.47
N VAL A 177 -9.07 3.36 2.22
CA VAL A 177 -9.44 4.37 1.22
C VAL A 177 -8.55 4.19 -0.02
N PRO A 178 -9.04 3.52 -1.08
CA PRO A 178 -8.25 3.32 -2.29
C PRO A 178 -8.11 4.63 -3.07
N ILE A 179 -6.88 4.98 -3.43
CA ILE A 179 -6.53 6.12 -4.26
C ILE A 179 -6.07 5.60 -5.62
N ARG A 180 -6.81 5.90 -6.67
CA ARG A 180 -6.50 5.45 -8.04
C ARG A 180 -5.42 6.33 -8.67
N VAL A 181 -4.33 5.71 -9.12
CA VAL A 181 -3.25 6.38 -9.85
C VAL A 181 -3.13 5.75 -11.23
N ALA A 182 -3.46 6.51 -12.25
CA ALA A 182 -3.64 6.01 -13.62
C ALA A 182 -2.34 5.58 -14.33
N ARG A 183 -1.17 5.95 -13.80
CA ARG A 183 0.13 5.60 -14.37
C ARG A 183 1.18 5.49 -13.28
N ASP A 184 2.06 4.50 -13.37
CA ASP A 184 3.18 4.31 -12.48
C ASP A 184 4.36 5.21 -12.85
N VAL A 185 4.34 6.41 -12.32
CA VAL A 185 5.47 7.34 -12.39
C VAL A 185 6.25 7.32 -11.08
N PRO A 186 7.55 7.63 -11.05
CA PRO A 186 8.33 7.68 -9.81
C PRO A 186 7.69 8.56 -8.74
N GLY A 187 7.50 8.01 -7.53
CA GLY A 187 6.86 8.71 -6.40
C GLY A 187 5.33 8.78 -6.47
N PHE A 188 4.69 8.15 -7.46
CA PHE A 188 3.24 8.03 -7.65
C PHE A 188 2.49 9.37 -7.46
N LEU A 189 1.51 9.46 -6.56
CA LEU A 189 0.74 10.68 -6.32
C LEU A 189 1.14 11.36 -5.01
N ALA A 190 0.98 10.68 -3.87
CA ALA A 190 1.14 11.30 -2.54
C ALA A 190 2.58 11.74 -2.28
N ASN A 191 3.57 10.89 -2.60
CA ASN A 191 4.99 11.27 -2.45
C ASN A 191 5.36 12.47 -3.34
N ARG A 192 4.80 12.56 -4.55
CA ARG A 192 5.04 13.71 -5.43
C ARG A 192 4.51 15.02 -4.84
N LEU A 193 3.28 14.99 -4.26
CA LEU A 193 2.69 16.15 -3.60
C LEU A 193 3.50 16.54 -2.35
N GLN A 194 3.87 15.57 -1.53
CA GLN A 194 4.68 15.80 -0.33
C GLN A 194 6.06 16.37 -0.69
N HIS A 195 6.73 15.82 -1.70
CA HIS A 195 8.03 16.34 -2.14
C HIS A 195 7.89 17.73 -2.77
N ALA A 196 6.78 18.06 -3.42
CA ALA A 196 6.55 19.42 -3.93
C ALA A 196 6.47 20.43 -2.78
N LEU A 197 5.69 20.10 -1.74
CA LEU A 197 5.63 20.91 -0.53
C LEU A 197 7.02 21.06 0.14
N MET A 198 7.75 19.95 0.29
CA MET A 198 9.07 20.00 0.94
C MET A 198 10.11 20.80 0.15
N ARG A 199 10.06 20.80 -1.18
CA ARG A 199 10.95 21.66 -1.98
C ARG A 199 10.72 23.13 -1.67
N GLU A 200 9.45 23.55 -1.56
CA GLU A 200 9.11 24.92 -1.23
C GLU A 200 9.48 25.27 0.22
N VAL A 201 9.22 24.37 1.17
CA VAL A 201 9.65 24.52 2.57
C VAL A 201 11.15 24.78 2.66
N PHE A 202 11.98 24.01 1.95
CA PHE A 202 13.43 24.22 1.96
C PHE A 202 13.84 25.55 1.29
N ALA A 203 13.17 25.98 0.23
CA ALA A 203 13.41 27.26 -0.42
C ALA A 203 13.11 28.43 0.53
N VAL A 204 11.94 28.44 1.17
CA VAL A 204 11.52 29.47 2.15
C VAL A 204 12.54 29.61 3.29
N ILE A 205 13.04 28.49 3.83
CA ILE A 205 14.04 28.49 4.90
C ILE A 205 15.39 29.00 4.36
N ALA A 206 15.84 28.53 3.20
CA ALA A 206 17.12 28.90 2.60
C ALA A 206 17.20 30.41 2.23
N GLU A 207 16.06 31.01 1.84
CA GLU A 207 15.92 32.43 1.56
C GLU A 207 15.80 33.30 2.82
N GLY A 208 15.70 32.68 4.00
CA GLY A 208 15.54 33.38 5.28
C GLY A 208 14.19 34.06 5.46
N LEU A 209 13.16 33.64 4.73
CA LEU A 209 11.80 34.17 4.85
C LEU A 209 11.12 33.78 6.17
N ALA A 210 11.41 32.58 6.68
CA ALA A 210 10.86 32.07 7.94
C ALA A 210 11.81 31.05 8.56
N THR A 211 11.66 30.80 9.87
CA THR A 211 12.31 29.69 10.56
C THR A 211 11.63 28.35 10.26
N ALA A 212 12.29 27.24 10.55
CA ALA A 212 11.68 25.90 10.40
C ALA A 212 10.44 25.76 11.28
N GLU A 213 10.48 26.31 12.50
CA GLU A 213 9.38 26.31 13.46
C GLU A 213 8.17 27.09 12.93
N ASP A 214 8.40 28.26 12.32
CA ASP A 214 7.34 29.08 11.74
C ASP A 214 6.69 28.42 10.53
N VAL A 215 7.50 27.75 9.68
CA VAL A 215 6.99 26.96 8.54
C VAL A 215 6.11 25.79 9.03
N ASP A 216 6.57 25.05 10.05
CA ASP A 216 5.79 23.97 10.66
C ASP A 216 4.48 24.50 11.25
N ALA A 217 4.52 25.65 11.93
CA ALA A 217 3.32 26.28 12.48
C ALA A 217 2.36 26.73 11.39
N ALA A 218 2.84 27.33 10.32
CA ALA A 218 2.03 27.76 9.18
C ALA A 218 1.30 26.59 8.50
N VAL A 219 2.02 25.47 8.31
CA VAL A 219 1.42 24.25 7.73
C VAL A 219 0.41 23.63 8.70
N ARG A 220 0.81 23.39 9.97
CA ARG A 220 -0.02 22.68 10.94
C ARG A 220 -1.29 23.45 11.32
N PHE A 221 -1.20 24.73 11.55
CA PHE A 221 -2.27 25.56 12.08
C PHE A 221 -2.92 26.48 11.04
N GLY A 222 -2.24 26.69 9.91
CA GLY A 222 -2.72 27.52 8.80
C GLY A 222 -3.64 26.72 7.86
N PHE A 223 -3.06 25.98 6.95
CA PHE A 223 -3.81 25.30 5.90
C PHE A 223 -3.88 23.76 6.03
N GLY A 224 -2.87 23.12 6.64
CA GLY A 224 -2.75 21.66 6.68
C GLY A 224 -3.86 21.00 7.50
N PHE A 225 -4.30 21.60 8.61
CA PHE A 225 -5.36 21.03 9.44
C PHE A 225 -6.69 20.86 8.68
N ARG A 226 -6.93 21.68 7.64
CA ARG A 226 -8.13 21.60 6.81
C ARG A 226 -8.16 20.34 5.94
N TYR A 227 -6.98 19.79 5.61
CA TYR A 227 -6.88 18.60 4.74
C TYR A 227 -7.49 17.34 5.35
N VAL A 228 -7.71 17.32 6.66
CA VAL A 228 -8.48 16.25 7.32
C VAL A 228 -9.95 16.27 6.90
N ALA A 229 -10.52 17.45 6.68
CA ALA A 229 -11.92 17.63 6.30
C ALA A 229 -12.13 17.76 4.79
N ALA A 230 -11.20 18.41 4.09
CA ALA A 230 -11.31 18.69 2.66
C ALA A 230 -9.92 18.71 2.01
N GLY A 231 -9.73 17.91 0.97
CA GLY A 231 -8.49 17.91 0.20
C GLY A 231 -8.24 19.24 -0.52
N PRO A 232 -7.04 19.44 -1.09
CA PRO A 232 -6.63 20.72 -1.65
C PRO A 232 -7.56 21.24 -2.77
N ILE A 233 -8.10 20.36 -3.62
CA ILE A 233 -9.00 20.77 -4.71
C ILE A 233 -10.34 21.23 -4.14
N LEU A 234 -10.97 20.42 -3.26
CA LEU A 234 -12.24 20.77 -2.64
C LEU A 234 -12.14 22.08 -1.85
N GLN A 235 -11.03 22.34 -1.16
CA GLN A 235 -10.81 23.62 -0.47
C GLN A 235 -10.81 24.81 -1.43
N LYS A 236 -10.21 24.65 -2.63
CA LYS A 236 -10.18 25.70 -3.63
C LYS A 236 -11.56 25.96 -4.25
N GLU A 237 -12.33 24.90 -4.48
CA GLU A 237 -13.72 25.01 -4.96
C GLU A 237 -14.60 25.74 -3.93
N LEU A 238 -14.50 25.39 -2.64
CA LEU A 238 -15.26 26.05 -1.57
C LEU A 238 -14.88 27.51 -1.35
N ALA A 239 -13.62 27.89 -1.62
CA ALA A 239 -13.13 29.27 -1.49
C ALA A 239 -13.43 30.14 -2.73
N GLY A 240 -13.89 29.54 -3.84
CA GLY A 240 -14.07 30.20 -5.13
C GLY A 240 -12.80 30.15 -5.99
N LEU A 241 -12.88 29.47 -7.14
CA LEU A 241 -11.75 29.29 -8.07
C LEU A 241 -11.26 30.61 -8.66
N ASP A 242 -12.17 31.55 -8.93
CA ASP A 242 -11.91 32.89 -9.42
C ASP A 242 -11.02 33.71 -8.47
N THR A 243 -11.22 33.59 -7.16
CA THR A 243 -10.39 34.24 -6.15
C THR A 243 -8.95 33.74 -6.19
N HIS A 244 -8.74 32.48 -6.51
CA HIS A 244 -7.39 31.89 -6.58
C HIS A 244 -6.65 32.20 -7.89
N PHE A 245 -7.37 32.34 -9.00
CA PHE A 245 -6.78 32.80 -10.27
C PHE A 245 -6.27 34.24 -10.22
N ALA A 246 -6.86 35.07 -9.37
CA ALA A 246 -6.45 36.45 -9.21
C ALA A 246 -5.26 36.67 -8.24
N ALA A 247 -4.90 35.63 -7.46
CA ALA A 247 -3.90 35.71 -6.39
C ALA A 247 -2.58 34.93 -6.69
N GLY A 248 -2.48 34.28 -7.90
CA GLY A 248 -1.33 33.41 -8.24
C GLY A 248 -0.62 33.83 -9.53
#